data_e275345f4cca5a268ebe8fa92ca8711f
#
_entry.id   e275345f4cca5a268ebe8fa92ca8711f
#
_cell.length_a   1.000
_cell.length_b   1.000
_cell.length_c   1.000
_cell.angle_alpha   90.00
_cell.angle_beta   90.00
_cell.angle_gamma   90.00
#
_symmetry.space_group_name_H-M   'P 1'
#
loop_
_entity.id
_entity.type
_entity.pdbx_description
1 polymer ?
#
loop_
_entity_poly.entity_id
_entity_poly.type
_entity_poly.pdbx_seq_one_letter_code
_entity_poly.pdbx_strand_id
1 'polypeptide(L)'
;MKDNFDRALAEILRHEGGYINDPHDPGGETNMGISKRSYPLEDIKNMTRERAAAIYRRDFWNAIRGDELPAGVDLAAFDAAVNSGPSRAAKWLQRAVAVKADGVVGPNTLAAVQKADPARTINRMLDDRLAWLHGLPTWERYRIGWSRRIGEVRAVGLDMVEAAQVPVEPVAAWWASAPPGAVEWLRRAPG
;
A
#
# COMPACT_ATOMS: atom_id res chain seq x y z
N MET A 1 2.07 -13.96 -2.07
CA MET A 1 1.85 -12.52 -1.96
C MET A 1 1.12 -12.06 -0.68
N LYS A 2 0.90 -12.97 0.30
CA LYS A 2 0.40 -12.59 1.63
C LYS A 2 1.35 -11.63 2.38
N ASP A 3 2.62 -11.64 2.04
CA ASP A 3 3.68 -10.86 2.70
C ASP A 3 3.69 -9.38 2.30
N ASN A 4 3.01 -8.99 1.21
CA ASN A 4 2.98 -7.60 0.77
C ASN A 4 2.12 -6.70 1.67
N PHE A 5 1.10 -7.25 2.34
CA PHE A 5 0.27 -6.46 3.26
C PHE A 5 1.10 -5.83 4.38
N ASP A 6 1.98 -6.58 5.02
CA ASP A 6 2.78 -6.09 6.15
C ASP A 6 3.74 -4.99 5.70
N ARG A 7 4.34 -5.15 4.51
CA ARG A 7 5.19 -4.13 3.89
C ARG A 7 4.38 -2.87 3.53
N ALA A 8 3.22 -3.05 2.90
CA ALA A 8 2.34 -1.95 2.54
C ALA A 8 1.80 -1.23 3.78
N LEU A 9 1.41 -1.96 4.83
CA LEU A 9 0.97 -1.38 6.08
C LEU A 9 2.07 -0.59 6.77
N ALA A 10 3.31 -1.09 6.78
CA ALA A 10 4.44 -0.36 7.34
C ALA A 10 4.62 0.98 6.64
N GLU A 11 4.46 1.03 5.31
CA GLU A 11 4.53 2.26 4.53
C GLU A 11 3.38 3.22 4.87
N ILE A 12 2.13 2.72 5.01
CA ILE A 12 1.00 3.53 5.45
C ILE A 12 1.26 4.14 6.82
N LEU A 13 1.64 3.31 7.80
CA LEU A 13 1.83 3.76 9.19
C LEU A 13 3.02 4.73 9.35
N ARG A 14 3.96 4.76 8.42
CA ARG A 14 5.05 5.75 8.40
C ARG A 14 4.53 7.17 8.16
N HIS A 15 3.42 7.30 7.43
CA HIS A 15 2.75 8.58 7.16
C HIS A 15 1.72 8.97 8.22
N GLU A 16 1.32 8.03 9.07
CA GLU A 16 0.33 8.28 10.10
C GLU A 16 1.02 8.70 11.41
N GLY A 17 0.39 9.64 12.12
CA GLY A 17 0.88 10.11 13.42
C GLY A 17 0.66 9.09 14.55
N GLY A 18 1.30 9.33 15.70
CA GLY A 18 0.99 8.64 16.95
C GLY A 18 -0.38 9.04 17.51
N TYR A 19 -0.59 8.71 18.79
CA TYR A 19 -1.81 9.10 19.49
C TYR A 19 -1.94 10.63 19.62
N ILE A 20 -3.07 11.15 19.17
CA ILE A 20 -3.47 12.54 19.29
C ILE A 20 -4.89 12.58 19.86
N ASN A 21 -5.12 13.45 20.84
CA ASN A 21 -6.45 13.78 21.36
C ASN A 21 -6.57 15.30 21.40
N ASP A 22 -7.02 15.89 20.30
CA ASP A 22 -7.26 17.33 20.21
C ASP A 22 -8.77 17.59 20.39
N PRO A 23 -9.18 18.29 21.45
CA PRO A 23 -10.58 18.65 21.67
C PRO A 23 -11.20 19.50 20.54
N HIS A 24 -10.37 20.12 19.71
CA HIS A 24 -10.80 20.92 18.56
C HIS A 24 -10.84 20.12 17.26
N ASP A 25 -10.35 18.85 17.26
CA ASP A 25 -10.47 17.96 16.10
C ASP A 25 -11.85 17.29 16.09
N PRO A 26 -12.68 17.53 15.06
CA PRO A 26 -13.97 16.86 14.91
C PRO A 26 -13.87 15.31 14.83
N GLY A 27 -12.69 14.78 14.57
CA GLY A 27 -12.39 13.33 14.54
C GLY A 27 -12.26 12.70 15.92
N GLY A 28 -12.02 13.53 16.97
CA GLY A 28 -11.72 13.07 18.33
C GLY A 28 -10.35 12.38 18.42
N GLU A 29 -10.23 11.46 19.37
CA GLU A 29 -9.00 10.67 19.52
C GLU A 29 -8.61 9.96 18.22
N THR A 30 -7.35 10.05 17.86
CA THR A 30 -6.79 9.36 16.69
C THR A 30 -5.46 8.69 17.08
N ASN A 31 -5.25 7.46 16.66
CA ASN A 31 -4.01 6.73 16.83
C ASN A 31 -3.73 5.86 15.60
N MET A 32 -2.51 5.90 15.09
CA MET A 32 -2.14 5.18 13.86
C MET A 32 -3.15 5.37 12.72
N GLY A 33 -3.66 6.60 12.51
CA GLY A 33 -4.64 6.93 11.47
C GLY A 33 -6.08 6.46 11.73
N ILE A 34 -6.35 5.78 12.86
CA ILE A 34 -7.66 5.27 13.24
C ILE A 34 -8.30 6.24 14.24
N SER A 35 -9.43 6.86 13.87
CA SER A 35 -10.12 7.84 14.70
C SER A 35 -11.30 7.27 15.47
N LYS A 36 -11.58 7.82 16.65
CA LYS A 36 -12.75 7.45 17.46
C LYS A 36 -14.06 7.66 16.71
N ARG A 37 -14.12 8.70 15.88
CA ARG A 37 -15.29 8.98 15.05
C ARG A 37 -15.57 7.85 14.05
N SER A 38 -14.54 7.32 13.40
CA SER A 38 -14.70 6.24 12.43
C SER A 38 -14.88 4.87 13.07
N TYR A 39 -14.33 4.70 14.27
CA TYR A 39 -14.33 3.43 15.00
C TYR A 39 -14.78 3.66 16.46
N PRO A 40 -16.07 3.97 16.70
CA PRO A 40 -16.55 4.39 18.04
C PRO A 40 -16.45 3.31 19.11
N LEU A 41 -16.34 2.04 18.73
CA LEU A 41 -16.23 0.90 19.66
C LEU A 41 -14.77 0.54 19.97
N GLU A 42 -13.79 1.11 19.27
CA GLU A 42 -12.37 0.82 19.50
C GLU A 42 -11.80 1.64 20.66
N ASP A 43 -10.86 1.05 21.39
CA ASP A 43 -10.01 1.76 22.35
C ASP A 43 -8.85 2.42 21.59
N ILE A 44 -9.07 3.65 21.16
CA ILE A 44 -8.11 4.37 20.32
C ILE A 44 -6.82 4.67 21.09
N LYS A 45 -6.93 5.03 22.37
CA LYS A 45 -5.78 5.37 23.21
C LYS A 45 -4.80 4.21 23.35
N ASN A 46 -5.33 3.02 23.58
CA ASN A 46 -4.53 1.80 23.77
C ASN A 46 -4.48 0.92 22.52
N MET A 47 -4.71 1.51 21.33
CA MET A 47 -4.65 0.79 20.06
C MET A 47 -3.29 0.14 19.87
N THR A 48 -3.25 -1.19 19.73
CA THR A 48 -2.02 -1.91 19.38
C THR A 48 -1.82 -1.94 17.87
N ARG A 49 -0.57 -2.18 17.43
CA ARG A 49 -0.23 -2.30 16.01
C ARG A 49 -0.99 -3.46 15.35
N GLU A 50 -1.15 -4.57 16.06
CA GLU A 50 -1.88 -5.77 15.60
C GLU A 50 -3.37 -5.45 15.40
N ARG A 51 -3.96 -4.67 16.33
CA ARG A 51 -5.36 -4.25 16.20
C ARG A 51 -5.54 -3.29 15.03
N ALA A 52 -4.66 -2.31 14.89
CA ALA A 52 -4.65 -1.41 13.75
C ALA A 52 -4.51 -2.20 12.43
N ALA A 53 -3.56 -3.13 12.36
CA ALA A 53 -3.36 -4.00 11.19
C ALA A 53 -4.64 -4.78 10.81
N ALA A 54 -5.33 -5.33 11.81
CA ALA A 54 -6.59 -6.06 11.56
C ALA A 54 -7.68 -5.15 10.97
N ILE A 55 -7.78 -3.91 11.44
CA ILE A 55 -8.71 -2.91 10.91
C ILE A 55 -8.33 -2.54 9.47
N TYR A 56 -7.06 -2.19 9.22
CA TYR A 56 -6.58 -1.82 7.90
C TYR A 56 -6.76 -2.93 6.88
N ARG A 57 -6.52 -4.20 7.30
CA ARG A 57 -6.73 -5.35 6.44
C ARG A 57 -8.20 -5.56 6.11
N ARG A 58 -9.07 -5.53 7.12
CA ARG A 58 -10.51 -5.75 6.95
C ARG A 58 -11.16 -4.68 6.06
N ASP A 59 -10.90 -3.40 6.35
CA ASP A 59 -11.71 -2.30 5.82
C ASP A 59 -11.14 -1.70 4.52
N PHE A 60 -9.83 -1.84 4.30
CA PHE A 60 -9.17 -1.25 3.14
C PHE A 60 -8.52 -2.27 2.22
N TRP A 61 -7.65 -3.13 2.76
CA TRP A 61 -6.91 -4.10 1.96
C TRP A 61 -7.82 -5.13 1.30
N ASN A 62 -8.72 -5.74 2.07
CA ASN A 62 -9.66 -6.72 1.53
C ASN A 62 -10.66 -6.09 0.57
N ALA A 63 -11.07 -4.84 0.81
CA ALA A 63 -12.00 -4.12 -0.06
C ALA A 63 -11.43 -3.86 -1.47
N ILE A 64 -10.11 -3.70 -1.58
CA ILE A 64 -9.42 -3.59 -2.88
C ILE A 64 -8.86 -4.92 -3.37
N ARG A 65 -9.10 -6.03 -2.67
CA ARG A 65 -8.56 -7.36 -2.97
C ARG A 65 -7.04 -7.35 -3.08
N GLY A 66 -6.36 -6.71 -2.15
CA GLY A 66 -4.92 -6.45 -2.19
C GLY A 66 -4.07 -7.70 -2.38
N ASP A 67 -4.45 -8.85 -1.77
CA ASP A 67 -3.73 -10.12 -1.93
C ASP A 67 -3.72 -10.66 -3.38
N GLU A 68 -4.61 -10.14 -4.25
CA GLU A 68 -4.74 -10.57 -5.64
C GLU A 68 -4.17 -9.55 -6.64
N LEU A 69 -3.69 -8.42 -6.16
CA LEU A 69 -3.04 -7.41 -7.00
C LEU A 69 -1.54 -7.70 -7.13
N PRO A 70 -0.90 -7.33 -8.26
CA PRO A 70 0.54 -7.39 -8.40
C PRO A 70 1.25 -6.51 -7.37
N ALA A 71 2.48 -6.90 -7.02
CA ALA A 71 3.33 -6.13 -6.11
C ALA A 71 3.49 -4.68 -6.61
N GLY A 72 3.38 -3.73 -5.69
CA GLY A 72 3.41 -2.30 -5.95
C GLY A 72 2.06 -1.72 -6.38
N VAL A 73 1.27 -2.43 -7.20
CA VAL A 73 -0.12 -2.03 -7.50
C VAL A 73 -0.99 -2.15 -6.25
N ASP A 74 -0.78 -3.20 -5.48
CA ASP A 74 -1.40 -3.43 -4.18
C ASP A 74 -1.12 -2.27 -3.20
N LEU A 75 0.13 -1.81 -3.08
CA LEU A 75 0.50 -0.67 -2.25
C LEU A 75 -0.19 0.62 -2.72
N ALA A 76 -0.13 0.93 -4.02
CA ALA A 76 -0.72 2.14 -4.58
C ALA A 76 -2.24 2.17 -4.36
N ALA A 77 -2.92 1.03 -4.57
CA ALA A 77 -4.36 0.89 -4.34
C ALA A 77 -4.71 0.97 -2.85
N PHE A 78 -3.90 0.38 -1.98
CA PHE A 78 -4.12 0.40 -0.54
C PHE A 78 -3.95 1.82 0.03
N ASP A 79 -2.89 2.53 -0.31
CA ASP A 79 -2.68 3.91 0.11
C ASP A 79 -3.82 4.83 -0.38
N ALA A 80 -4.27 4.64 -1.61
CA ALA A 80 -5.41 5.35 -2.14
C ALA A 80 -6.72 5.03 -1.39
N ALA A 81 -6.93 3.76 -1.01
CA ALA A 81 -8.09 3.31 -0.26
C ALA A 81 -8.13 3.91 1.15
N VAL A 82 -7.01 3.92 1.84
CA VAL A 82 -6.89 4.51 3.18
C VAL A 82 -7.20 6.01 3.16
N ASN A 83 -6.64 6.75 2.20
CA ASN A 83 -6.76 8.21 2.16
C ASN A 83 -8.05 8.73 1.52
N SER A 84 -8.64 7.97 0.62
CA SER A 84 -9.73 8.48 -0.23
C SER A 84 -10.94 7.54 -0.27
N GLY A 85 -10.87 6.45 0.47
CA GLY A 85 -11.88 5.40 0.53
C GLY A 85 -11.73 4.33 -0.57
N PRO A 86 -12.09 3.06 -0.27
CA PRO A 86 -11.89 1.93 -1.15
C PRO A 86 -12.56 2.07 -2.52
N SER A 87 -13.79 2.59 -2.57
CA SER A 87 -14.51 2.75 -3.84
C SER A 87 -13.81 3.73 -4.80
N ARG A 88 -13.23 4.82 -4.28
CA ARG A 88 -12.49 5.77 -5.11
C ARG A 88 -11.16 5.18 -5.57
N ALA A 89 -10.45 4.49 -4.71
CA ALA A 89 -9.24 3.76 -5.06
C ALA A 89 -9.51 2.73 -6.18
N ALA A 90 -10.59 1.95 -6.05
CA ALA A 90 -11.02 1.00 -7.08
C ALA A 90 -11.29 1.70 -8.42
N LYS A 91 -11.95 2.86 -8.42
CA LYS A 91 -12.20 3.62 -9.66
C LYS A 91 -10.92 4.11 -10.33
N TRP A 92 -9.92 4.53 -9.58
CA TRP A 92 -8.63 4.92 -10.15
C TRP A 92 -7.90 3.71 -10.72
N LEU A 93 -7.88 2.58 -10.01
CA LEU A 93 -7.31 1.33 -10.51
C LEU A 93 -8.00 0.89 -11.82
N GLN A 94 -9.32 0.90 -11.85
CA GLN A 94 -10.12 0.52 -13.02
C GLN A 94 -9.84 1.41 -14.25
N ARG A 95 -9.73 2.73 -14.05
CA ARG A 95 -9.35 3.65 -15.12
C ARG A 95 -7.91 3.40 -15.60
N ALA A 96 -6.99 3.11 -14.68
CA ALA A 96 -5.60 2.83 -15.05
C ALA A 96 -5.47 1.63 -15.98
N VAL A 97 -6.34 0.62 -15.85
CA VAL A 97 -6.37 -0.59 -16.68
C VAL A 97 -7.49 -0.59 -17.73
N ALA A 98 -8.12 0.57 -17.96
CA ALA A 98 -9.11 0.80 -19.00
C ALA A 98 -10.36 -0.12 -18.95
N VAL A 99 -10.86 -0.40 -17.74
CA VAL A 99 -12.16 -1.07 -17.53
C VAL A 99 -13.19 -0.13 -16.94
N LYS A 100 -14.48 -0.55 -16.91
CA LYS A 100 -15.57 0.24 -16.32
C LYS A 100 -15.24 0.58 -14.86
N ALA A 101 -15.28 1.86 -14.52
CA ALA A 101 -14.96 2.38 -13.19
C ALA A 101 -16.22 2.40 -12.30
N ASP A 102 -16.68 1.26 -11.85
CA ASP A 102 -17.83 1.09 -10.95
C ASP A 102 -17.48 1.23 -9.46
N GLY A 103 -16.19 1.15 -9.13
CA GLY A 103 -15.69 1.30 -7.76
C GLY A 103 -15.66 0.01 -6.95
N VAL A 104 -15.77 -1.14 -7.60
CA VAL A 104 -15.66 -2.47 -6.97
C VAL A 104 -14.60 -3.29 -7.69
N VAL A 105 -13.59 -3.76 -6.98
CA VAL A 105 -12.55 -4.62 -7.55
C VAL A 105 -13.11 -6.04 -7.71
N GLY A 106 -13.74 -6.30 -8.85
CA GLY A 106 -14.30 -7.58 -9.22
C GLY A 106 -13.39 -8.40 -10.14
N PRO A 107 -13.84 -9.60 -10.59
CA PRO A 107 -13.06 -10.48 -11.47
C PRO A 107 -12.57 -9.79 -12.75
N ASN A 108 -13.41 -8.95 -13.37
CA ASN A 108 -13.05 -8.22 -14.59
C ASN A 108 -11.90 -7.22 -14.34
N THR A 109 -11.94 -6.52 -13.21
CA THR A 109 -10.86 -5.61 -12.80
C THR A 109 -9.57 -6.38 -12.59
N LEU A 110 -9.61 -7.47 -11.84
CA LEU A 110 -8.43 -8.31 -11.58
C LEU A 110 -7.84 -8.89 -12.86
N ALA A 111 -8.67 -9.44 -13.75
CA ALA A 111 -8.22 -9.97 -15.03
C ALA A 111 -7.52 -8.91 -15.90
N ALA A 112 -8.00 -7.66 -15.87
CA ALA A 112 -7.38 -6.55 -16.58
C ALA A 112 -6.06 -6.13 -15.93
N VAL A 113 -6.01 -6.05 -14.59
CA VAL A 113 -4.79 -5.71 -13.82
C VAL A 113 -3.70 -6.76 -14.06
N GLN A 114 -4.03 -8.06 -14.06
CA GLN A 114 -3.07 -9.14 -14.31
C GLN A 114 -2.45 -9.11 -15.72
N LYS A 115 -3.14 -8.51 -16.69
CA LYS A 115 -2.66 -8.36 -18.07
C LYS A 115 -1.92 -7.05 -18.32
N ALA A 116 -2.10 -6.09 -17.45
CA ALA A 116 -1.49 -4.76 -17.58
C ALA A 116 -0.05 -4.76 -17.06
N ASP A 117 0.75 -3.84 -17.57
CA ASP A 117 2.07 -3.53 -17.01
C ASP A 117 1.89 -2.88 -15.63
N PRO A 118 2.47 -3.47 -14.55
CA PRO A 118 2.27 -2.98 -13.19
C PRO A 118 2.80 -1.56 -12.99
N ALA A 119 3.96 -1.22 -13.53
CA ALA A 119 4.57 0.10 -13.39
C ALA A 119 3.71 1.18 -14.05
N ARG A 120 3.19 0.89 -15.25
CA ARG A 120 2.25 1.77 -15.95
C ARG A 120 0.93 1.93 -15.19
N THR A 121 0.44 0.85 -14.58
CA THR A 121 -0.78 0.87 -13.78
C THR A 121 -0.61 1.77 -12.56
N ILE A 122 0.49 1.65 -11.81
CA ILE A 122 0.84 2.51 -10.68
C ILE A 122 0.87 3.97 -11.11
N ASN A 123 1.61 4.28 -12.17
CA ASN A 123 1.77 5.66 -12.64
C ASN A 123 0.42 6.29 -12.99
N ARG A 124 -0.39 5.63 -13.82
CA ARG A 124 -1.71 6.14 -14.23
C ARG A 124 -2.65 6.33 -13.04
N MET A 125 -2.69 5.36 -12.14
CA MET A 125 -3.53 5.41 -10.96
C MET A 125 -3.18 6.60 -10.05
N LEU A 126 -1.88 6.83 -9.82
CA LEU A 126 -1.40 7.91 -8.96
C LEU A 126 -1.49 9.28 -9.65
N ASP A 127 -1.34 9.36 -10.97
CA ASP A 127 -1.58 10.58 -11.73
C ASP A 127 -3.06 10.99 -11.67
N ASP A 128 -3.99 10.06 -11.86
CA ASP A 128 -5.43 10.30 -11.72
C ASP A 128 -5.79 10.76 -10.30
N ARG A 129 -5.17 10.17 -9.29
CA ARG A 129 -5.35 10.57 -7.89
C ARG A 129 -4.84 11.98 -7.65
N LEU A 130 -3.65 12.30 -8.13
CA LEU A 130 -3.06 13.64 -7.98
C LEU A 130 -3.92 14.70 -8.69
N ALA A 131 -4.38 14.41 -9.91
CA ALA A 131 -5.27 15.30 -10.64
C ALA A 131 -6.59 15.56 -9.89
N TRP A 132 -7.16 14.52 -9.25
CA TRP A 132 -8.34 14.68 -8.43
C TRP A 132 -8.09 15.53 -7.18
N LEU A 133 -6.97 15.32 -6.48
CA LEU A 133 -6.57 16.11 -5.31
C LEU A 133 -6.37 17.58 -5.68
N HIS A 134 -5.78 17.84 -6.84
CA HIS A 134 -5.59 19.20 -7.38
C HIS A 134 -6.91 19.96 -7.55
N GLY A 135 -8.00 19.25 -7.86
CA GLY A 135 -9.34 19.84 -7.99
C GLY A 135 -10.05 20.12 -6.65
N LEU A 136 -9.47 19.77 -5.51
CA LEU A 136 -10.11 20.01 -4.20
C LEU A 136 -9.91 21.45 -3.72
N PRO A 137 -10.92 22.07 -3.07
CA PRO A 137 -10.79 23.41 -2.48
C PRO A 137 -9.66 23.54 -1.47
N THR A 138 -9.26 22.42 -0.85
CA THR A 138 -8.21 22.36 0.16
C THR A 138 -6.82 22.12 -0.42
N TRP A 139 -6.68 22.05 -1.75
CA TRP A 139 -5.42 21.79 -2.44
C TRP A 139 -4.29 22.70 -1.97
N GLU A 140 -4.48 24.02 -2.01
CA GLU A 140 -3.43 24.96 -1.64
C GLU A 140 -2.86 24.74 -0.25
N ARG A 141 -3.70 24.29 0.69
CA ARG A 141 -3.30 24.00 2.08
C ARG A 141 -2.47 22.74 2.21
N TYR A 142 -2.79 21.69 1.44
CA TYR A 142 -2.23 20.35 1.64
C TYR A 142 -1.34 19.87 0.48
N ARG A 143 -1.21 20.63 -0.61
CA ARG A 143 -0.54 20.22 -1.85
C ARG A 143 0.87 19.64 -1.65
N ILE A 144 1.67 20.22 -0.75
CA ILE A 144 3.04 19.76 -0.51
C ILE A 144 3.04 18.35 0.12
N GLY A 145 2.22 18.14 1.16
CA GLY A 145 2.11 16.85 1.83
C GLY A 145 1.53 15.77 0.92
N TRP A 146 0.47 16.11 0.17
CA TRP A 146 -0.16 15.16 -0.76
C TRP A 146 0.75 14.78 -1.92
N SER A 147 1.44 15.75 -2.54
CA SER A 147 2.37 15.48 -3.63
C SER A 147 3.56 14.65 -3.16
N ARG A 148 4.10 14.94 -1.98
CA ARG A 148 5.19 14.15 -1.38
C ARG A 148 4.74 12.70 -1.14
N ARG A 149 3.58 12.48 -0.48
CA ARG A 149 3.06 11.14 -0.21
C ARG A 149 2.86 10.35 -1.50
N ILE A 150 2.26 10.95 -2.54
CA ILE A 150 2.07 10.30 -3.84
C ILE A 150 3.43 9.95 -4.48
N GLY A 151 4.42 10.84 -4.39
CA GLY A 151 5.76 10.58 -4.89
C GLY A 151 6.45 9.42 -4.17
N GLU A 152 6.35 9.36 -2.85
CA GLU A 152 6.92 8.29 -2.03
C GLU A 152 6.23 6.94 -2.31
N VAL A 153 4.90 6.90 -2.35
CA VAL A 153 4.12 5.69 -2.69
C VAL A 153 4.47 5.20 -4.10
N ARG A 154 4.64 6.13 -5.06
CA ARG A 154 5.07 5.80 -6.43
C ARG A 154 6.45 5.15 -6.43
N ALA A 155 7.43 5.74 -5.77
CA ALA A 155 8.79 5.22 -5.71
C ALA A 155 8.81 3.81 -5.10
N VAL A 156 8.22 3.64 -3.91
CA VAL A 156 8.17 2.33 -3.24
C VAL A 156 7.39 1.30 -4.08
N GLY A 157 6.28 1.70 -4.71
CA GLY A 157 5.51 0.80 -5.56
C GLY A 157 6.29 0.32 -6.79
N LEU A 158 7.06 1.20 -7.43
CA LEU A 158 7.92 0.83 -8.56
C LEU A 158 9.07 -0.08 -8.13
N ASP A 159 9.70 0.20 -6.98
CA ASP A 159 10.73 -0.68 -6.40
C ASP A 159 10.17 -2.09 -6.10
N MET A 160 8.91 -2.17 -5.64
CA MET A 160 8.25 -3.46 -5.42
C MET A 160 8.02 -4.23 -6.72
N VAL A 161 7.69 -3.54 -7.82
CA VAL A 161 7.55 -4.15 -9.15
C VAL A 161 8.90 -4.70 -9.61
N GLU A 162 9.96 -3.90 -9.51
CA GLU A 162 11.30 -4.30 -9.91
C GLU A 162 11.80 -5.51 -9.10
N ALA A 163 11.63 -5.48 -7.78
CA ALA A 163 12.00 -6.58 -6.89
C ALA A 163 11.24 -7.89 -7.21
N ALA A 164 9.98 -7.79 -7.64
CA ALA A 164 9.17 -8.95 -8.01
C ALA A 164 9.58 -9.57 -9.36
N GLN A 165 10.29 -8.82 -10.21
CA GLN A 165 10.80 -9.29 -11.51
C GLN A 165 12.18 -9.93 -11.42
N VAL A 166 12.90 -9.70 -10.31
CA VAL A 166 14.21 -10.36 -10.10
C VAL A 166 13.94 -11.86 -9.86
N PRO A 167 14.49 -12.75 -10.70
CA PRO A 167 14.38 -14.18 -10.46
C PRO A 167 14.98 -14.51 -9.10
N VAL A 168 14.22 -15.13 -8.22
CA VAL A 168 14.78 -15.75 -7.01
C VAL A 168 15.53 -16.98 -7.49
N GLU A 169 16.83 -16.82 -7.77
CA GLU A 169 17.70 -17.98 -8.04
C GLU A 169 17.57 -18.95 -6.87
N PRO A 170 17.21 -20.22 -7.12
CA PRO A 170 17.17 -21.18 -6.04
C PRO A 170 18.55 -21.21 -5.37
N VAL A 171 18.58 -21.12 -4.05
CA VAL A 171 19.85 -21.24 -3.28
C VAL A 171 20.64 -22.47 -3.73
N ALA A 172 19.96 -23.54 -4.13
CA ALA A 172 20.55 -24.73 -4.74
C ALA A 172 21.33 -24.46 -6.04
N ALA A 173 20.90 -23.50 -6.89
CA ALA A 173 21.63 -23.16 -8.12
C ALA A 173 22.93 -22.40 -7.81
N TRP A 174 22.89 -21.53 -6.83
CA TRP A 174 24.11 -20.85 -6.33
C TRP A 174 25.12 -21.85 -5.74
N TRP A 175 24.64 -22.83 -4.95
CA TRP A 175 25.49 -23.86 -4.37
C TRP A 175 26.18 -24.74 -5.42
N ALA A 176 25.52 -24.98 -6.56
CA ALA A 176 26.11 -25.77 -7.67
C ALA A 176 27.24 -25.03 -8.37
N SER A 177 27.24 -23.68 -8.33
CA SER A 177 28.27 -22.85 -8.97
C SER A 177 29.20 -22.13 -7.97
N ALA A 178 29.02 -22.36 -6.67
CA ALA A 178 29.79 -21.72 -5.62
C ALA A 178 31.28 -22.12 -5.70
N PRO A 179 32.21 -21.16 -5.58
CA PRO A 179 33.64 -21.49 -5.63
C PRO A 179 34.03 -22.43 -4.49
N PRO A 180 35.05 -23.29 -4.69
CA PRO A 180 35.59 -24.14 -3.63
C PRO A 180 35.95 -23.27 -2.41
N GLY A 181 35.42 -23.58 -1.23
CA GLY A 181 35.65 -22.85 0.01
C GLY A 181 34.50 -21.93 0.48
N ALA A 182 33.53 -21.62 -0.36
CA ALA A 182 32.36 -20.80 0.05
C ALA A 182 31.57 -21.45 1.21
N VAL A 183 31.52 -22.77 1.26
CA VAL A 183 30.87 -23.55 2.33
C VAL A 183 31.66 -23.48 3.65
N GLU A 184 32.96 -23.41 3.57
CA GLU A 184 33.87 -23.37 4.73
C GLU A 184 33.70 -22.05 5.51
N TRP A 185 33.49 -20.93 4.80
CA TRP A 185 33.26 -19.64 5.41
C TRP A 185 31.97 -19.59 6.25
N LEU A 186 30.89 -20.18 5.75
CA LEU A 186 29.60 -20.24 6.49
C LEU A 186 29.65 -21.11 7.74
N ARG A 187 30.49 -22.14 7.78
CA ARG A 187 30.70 -22.96 8.97
C ARG A 187 31.49 -22.24 10.07
N ARG A 188 32.20 -21.17 9.72
CA ARG A 188 33.04 -20.36 10.63
C ARG A 188 32.39 -19.05 11.04
N ALA A 189 31.21 -18.69 10.51
CA ALA A 189 30.50 -17.49 10.93
C ALA A 189 30.04 -17.65 12.37
N PRO A 190 30.42 -16.74 13.29
CA PRO A 190 29.92 -16.77 14.66
C PRO A 190 28.41 -16.53 14.64
N GLY A 191 27.68 -17.35 15.45
CA GLY A 191 26.24 -17.22 15.65
C GLY A 191 25.82 -15.96 16.39
#